data_8cd495faa5cc4d84c4aaaa4f9bd22171
#
_entry.id   8cd495faa5cc4d84c4aaaa4f9bd22171
#
_cell.length_a   1.000
_cell.length_b   1.000
_cell.length_c   1.000
_cell.angle_alpha   90.00
_cell.angle_beta   90.00
_cell.angle_gamma   90.00
#
_symmetry.space_group_name_H-M   'P 1'
#
loop_
_entity.id
_entity.type
_entity.pdbx_description
1 polymer ?
#
loop_
_entity_poly.entity_id
_entity_poly.type
_entity_poly.pdbx_seq_one_letter_code
_entity_poly.pdbx_strand_id
1 'polypeptide(L)'
;MFVYDAIDIPSSLPYKYPSSQASVLINSLTSHQRNQKMGLCRSPLALLCFMGLALAHICCAQNSPQDYLNAHNTARAQVGVGPMSWDNTVAAYAQNYANQRIGDCNLVHSGGPYGENLAWGSGTPLTGTAAVNMWVGEKPYYNYNSNSCVGGECRHYTQVVWRNSVHLGCARVQCNNGGWFVTCNYDPRGNIIGQRPFPENSNSSHSCIVAIY
;
A
#
# COMPACT_ATOMS: atom_id res chain seq x y z
N MET A 1 -4.73 -24.71 11.80
CA MET A 1 -3.85 -23.57 12.06
C MET A 1 -2.74 -23.62 11.00
N PHE A 2 -2.92 -22.94 9.88
CA PHE A 2 -1.92 -22.97 8.81
C PHE A 2 -1.05 -21.73 8.97
N VAL A 3 0.22 -21.96 9.23
CA VAL A 3 1.27 -20.93 9.23
C VAL A 3 1.57 -20.65 7.76
N TYR A 4 1.40 -19.41 7.33
CA TYR A 4 1.74 -18.99 5.99
C TYR A 4 3.16 -18.43 6.02
N ASP A 5 4.04 -19.03 5.22
CA ASP A 5 5.44 -18.65 5.15
C ASP A 5 5.59 -17.24 4.59
N ALA A 6 6.44 -16.47 5.24
CA ALA A 6 6.89 -15.17 4.75
C ALA A 6 7.75 -15.38 3.50
N ILE A 7 7.53 -14.55 2.47
CA ILE A 7 8.36 -14.59 1.26
C ILE A 7 9.54 -13.66 1.46
N ASP A 8 10.74 -14.22 1.43
CA ASP A 8 11.97 -13.46 1.25
C ASP A 8 12.02 -12.93 -0.18
N ILE A 9 11.90 -11.62 -0.35
CA ILE A 9 12.07 -10.97 -1.64
C ILE A 9 13.55 -10.63 -1.81
N PRO A 10 14.24 -11.16 -2.84
CA PRO A 10 15.65 -10.84 -3.08
C PRO A 10 15.81 -9.34 -3.35
N SER A 11 16.85 -8.76 -2.77
CA SER A 11 17.20 -7.33 -2.75
C SER A 11 17.57 -6.72 -4.12
N SER A 12 17.28 -7.37 -5.25
CA SER A 12 17.83 -7.03 -6.56
C SER A 12 16.82 -6.67 -7.66
N LEU A 13 15.57 -6.36 -7.36
CA LEU A 13 14.65 -5.87 -8.40
C LEU A 13 14.57 -4.34 -8.35
N PRO A 14 15.06 -3.61 -9.38
CA PRO A 14 14.85 -2.18 -9.50
C PRO A 14 13.40 -1.89 -9.87
N TYR A 15 12.60 -1.45 -8.91
CA TYR A 15 11.25 -0.97 -9.18
C TYR A 15 11.35 0.38 -9.89
N LYS A 16 11.14 0.39 -11.20
CA LYS A 16 11.08 1.59 -12.03
C LYS A 16 9.70 2.22 -11.92
N TYR A 17 9.57 3.28 -11.13
CA TYR A 17 8.36 4.12 -11.13
C TYR A 17 8.20 4.83 -12.48
N PRO A 18 7.02 4.85 -13.10
CA PRO A 18 6.78 5.71 -14.25
C PRO A 18 6.72 7.17 -13.79
N SER A 19 7.58 7.99 -14.38
CA SER A 19 7.79 9.41 -14.09
C SER A 19 6.62 10.35 -14.48
N SER A 20 5.46 9.80 -14.86
CA SER A 20 4.38 10.60 -15.47
C SER A 20 3.47 11.35 -14.49
N GLN A 21 3.50 11.04 -13.19
CA GLN A 21 2.62 11.72 -12.22
C GLN A 21 3.23 12.96 -11.56
N ALA A 22 4.56 13.09 -11.54
CA ALA A 22 5.22 14.28 -10.99
C ALA A 22 4.98 15.54 -11.84
N SER A 23 4.82 15.39 -13.14
CA SER A 23 4.63 16.48 -14.09
C SER A 23 3.25 17.17 -13.99
N VAL A 24 2.22 16.44 -13.59
CA VAL A 24 0.84 16.99 -13.52
C VAL A 24 0.66 17.88 -12.29
N LEU A 25 1.30 17.57 -11.17
CA LEU A 25 1.20 18.38 -9.94
C LEU A 25 1.99 19.70 -10.04
N ILE A 26 3.12 19.70 -10.75
CA ILE A 26 3.93 20.92 -10.94
C ILE A 26 3.17 21.95 -11.79
N ASN A 27 2.43 21.52 -12.82
CA ASN A 27 1.66 22.42 -13.67
C ASN A 27 0.40 22.99 -13.00
N SER A 28 -0.18 22.31 -12.02
CA SER A 28 -1.33 22.82 -11.27
C SER A 28 -0.94 23.91 -10.26
N LEU A 29 0.26 23.83 -9.68
CA LEU A 29 0.73 24.82 -8.71
C LEU A 29 1.19 26.13 -9.37
N THR A 30 1.60 26.11 -10.64
CA THR A 30 2.08 27.30 -11.37
C THR A 30 0.96 28.18 -11.91
N SER A 31 -0.26 27.67 -12.10
CA SER A 31 -1.39 28.42 -12.65
C SER A 31 -2.14 29.29 -11.62
N HIS A 32 -2.05 29.00 -10.32
CA HIS A 32 -2.80 29.71 -9.26
C HIS A 32 -2.02 30.86 -8.59
N GLN A 33 -0.74 31.05 -8.92
CA GLN A 33 0.10 32.08 -8.29
C GLN A 33 0.25 33.39 -9.08
N ARG A 34 -0.57 33.66 -10.11
CA ARG A 34 -0.33 34.81 -11.00
C ARG A 34 -0.91 36.13 -10.53
N ASN A 35 -1.54 36.25 -9.35
CA ASN A 35 -2.20 37.49 -8.91
C ASN A 35 -1.88 37.98 -7.48
N GLN A 36 -0.73 37.65 -6.91
CA GLN A 36 -0.28 38.33 -5.69
C GLN A 36 1.08 39.00 -5.93
N LYS A 37 1.04 40.35 -6.11
CA LYS A 37 2.21 41.21 -6.03
C LYS A 37 2.68 41.27 -4.58
N MET A 38 3.41 40.28 -4.12
CA MET A 38 4.26 40.35 -2.93
C MET A 38 5.72 40.33 -3.40
N GLY A 39 6.45 41.43 -3.06
CA GLY A 39 7.87 41.58 -3.34
C GLY A 39 8.67 40.49 -2.63
N LEU A 40 8.90 39.36 -3.29
CA LEU A 40 9.77 38.30 -2.78
C LEU A 40 11.22 38.69 -3.03
N CYS A 41 11.97 38.78 -1.95
CA CYS A 41 13.42 38.85 -1.96
C CYS A 41 13.96 37.67 -2.81
N ARG A 42 14.53 38.00 -3.98
CA ARG A 42 15.08 37.03 -4.96
C ARG A 42 16.47 36.54 -4.49
N SER A 43 16.59 35.94 -3.31
CA SER A 43 17.82 35.25 -2.96
C SER A 43 17.72 33.78 -3.38
N PRO A 44 18.74 33.25 -4.09
CA PRO A 44 18.75 31.85 -4.48
C PRO A 44 18.68 30.90 -3.27
N LEU A 45 19.09 31.38 -2.09
CA LEU A 45 19.00 30.66 -0.82
C LEU A 45 17.55 30.40 -0.39
N ALA A 46 16.63 31.37 -0.60
CA ALA A 46 15.22 31.20 -0.26
C ALA A 46 14.57 30.14 -1.16
N LEU A 47 14.90 30.11 -2.46
CA LEU A 47 14.39 29.11 -3.39
C LEU A 47 14.87 27.70 -3.03
N LEU A 48 16.14 27.56 -2.63
CA LEU A 48 16.71 26.29 -2.17
C LEU A 48 16.08 25.79 -0.86
N CYS A 49 15.78 26.71 0.08
CA CYS A 49 15.06 26.38 1.31
C CYS A 49 13.62 25.90 1.02
N PHE A 50 12.90 26.57 0.12
CA PHE A 50 11.53 26.15 -0.26
C PHE A 50 11.54 24.80 -0.99
N MET A 51 12.49 24.55 -1.88
CA MET A 51 12.65 23.26 -2.54
C MET A 51 13.03 22.15 -1.55
N GLY A 52 13.93 22.44 -0.59
CA GLY A 52 14.32 21.50 0.46
C GLY A 52 13.16 21.13 1.39
N LEU A 53 12.34 22.11 1.78
CA LEU A 53 11.14 21.90 2.59
C LEU A 53 10.06 21.13 1.83
N ALA A 54 9.86 21.41 0.54
CA ALA A 54 8.91 20.65 -0.29
C ALA A 54 9.33 19.19 -0.47
N LEU A 55 10.62 18.91 -0.69
CA LEU A 55 11.16 17.55 -0.78
C LEU A 55 11.08 16.80 0.55
N ALA A 56 11.31 17.47 1.68
CA ALA A 56 11.16 16.87 3.01
C ALA A 56 9.71 16.48 3.30
N HIS A 57 8.72 17.26 2.86
CA HIS A 57 7.30 16.93 3.00
C HIS A 57 6.90 15.71 2.14
N ILE A 58 7.47 15.55 0.96
CA ILE A 58 7.21 14.38 0.10
C ILE A 58 7.77 13.10 0.73
N CYS A 59 8.92 13.14 1.39
CA CYS A 59 9.47 11.97 2.09
C CYS A 59 8.66 11.56 3.34
N CYS A 60 8.02 12.51 4.04
CA CYS A 60 7.20 12.20 5.22
C CYS A 60 5.80 11.67 4.86
N ALA A 61 5.31 11.92 3.63
CA ALA A 61 3.94 11.73 3.22
C ALA A 61 3.57 10.28 2.83
N GLN A 62 4.46 9.30 2.98
CA GLN A 62 4.18 7.92 2.52
C GLN A 62 3.91 6.92 3.65
N ASN A 63 3.72 7.41 4.88
CA ASN A 63 3.55 6.56 6.06
C ASN A 63 2.41 7.03 6.97
N SER A 64 1.64 8.03 6.55
CA SER A 64 0.45 8.47 7.29
C SER A 64 -0.69 7.45 7.16
N PRO A 65 -1.67 7.43 8.08
CA PRO A 65 -2.87 6.60 7.92
C PRO A 65 -3.54 6.76 6.56
N GLN A 66 -3.57 7.98 6.03
CA GLN A 66 -4.18 8.27 4.74
C GLN A 66 -3.40 7.65 3.57
N ASP A 67 -2.06 7.56 3.66
CA ASP A 67 -1.25 6.94 2.61
C ASP A 67 -1.52 5.45 2.50
N TYR A 68 -1.61 4.75 3.65
CA TYR A 68 -2.03 3.35 3.69
C TYR A 68 -3.43 3.17 3.11
N LEU A 69 -4.40 3.99 3.55
CA LEU A 69 -5.78 3.93 3.04
C LEU A 69 -5.86 4.19 1.54
N ASN A 70 -5.15 5.19 1.03
CA ASN A 70 -5.15 5.53 -0.39
C ASN A 70 -4.66 4.35 -1.24
N ALA A 71 -3.56 3.72 -0.84
CA ALA A 71 -3.00 2.58 -1.57
C ALA A 71 -3.96 1.38 -1.56
N HIS A 72 -4.55 1.03 -0.39
CA HIS A 72 -5.54 -0.03 -0.28
C HIS A 72 -6.79 0.27 -1.11
N ASN A 73 -7.37 1.46 -0.94
CA ASN A 73 -8.64 1.83 -1.55
C ASN A 73 -8.52 1.96 -3.07
N THR A 74 -7.34 2.34 -3.59
CA THR A 74 -7.06 2.30 -5.03
C THR A 74 -7.13 0.89 -5.59
N ALA A 75 -6.52 -0.09 -4.92
CA ALA A 75 -6.58 -1.49 -5.35
C ALA A 75 -8.01 -2.07 -5.23
N ARG A 76 -8.72 -1.75 -4.16
CA ARG A 76 -10.09 -2.18 -3.91
C ARG A 76 -11.08 -1.66 -4.96
N ALA A 77 -10.97 -0.40 -5.35
CA ALA A 77 -11.79 0.21 -6.38
C ALA A 77 -11.64 -0.51 -7.74
N GLN A 78 -10.45 -1.03 -8.07
CA GLN A 78 -10.21 -1.78 -9.32
C GLN A 78 -11.01 -3.07 -9.43
N VAL A 79 -11.47 -3.63 -8.31
CA VAL A 79 -12.26 -4.86 -8.26
C VAL A 79 -13.69 -4.63 -7.74
N GLY A 80 -14.12 -3.35 -7.69
CA GLY A 80 -15.47 -2.98 -7.30
C GLY A 80 -15.79 -3.21 -5.81
N VAL A 81 -14.75 -3.24 -4.95
CA VAL A 81 -14.90 -3.40 -3.50
C VAL A 81 -14.88 -2.04 -2.82
N GLY A 82 -15.77 -1.85 -1.83
CA GLY A 82 -15.88 -0.62 -1.06
C GLY A 82 -14.59 -0.28 -0.30
N PRO A 83 -14.38 1.02 0.03
CA PRO A 83 -13.18 1.46 0.71
C PRO A 83 -13.12 0.97 2.16
N MET A 84 -11.90 0.87 2.68
CA MET A 84 -11.61 0.72 4.11
C MET A 84 -11.56 2.08 4.79
N SER A 85 -11.81 2.09 6.10
CA SER A 85 -11.56 3.20 7.01
C SER A 85 -10.43 2.85 7.99
N TRP A 86 -9.74 3.90 8.47
CA TRP A 86 -8.72 3.72 9.50
C TRP A 86 -9.38 3.46 10.85
N ASP A 87 -8.85 2.49 11.59
CA ASP A 87 -9.26 2.18 12.95
C ASP A 87 -8.06 2.26 13.90
N ASN A 88 -8.18 3.13 14.91
CA ASN A 88 -7.09 3.38 15.86
C ASN A 88 -6.82 2.18 16.79
N THR A 89 -7.81 1.33 17.04
CA THR A 89 -7.64 0.12 17.86
C THR A 89 -6.82 -0.91 17.08
N VAL A 90 -7.18 -1.11 15.81
CA VAL A 90 -6.44 -2.00 14.91
C VAL A 90 -5.01 -1.46 14.68
N ALA A 91 -4.85 -0.15 14.53
CA ALA A 91 -3.54 0.48 14.37
C ALA A 91 -2.66 0.36 15.63
N ALA A 92 -3.25 0.50 16.82
CA ALA A 92 -2.53 0.29 18.07
C ALA A 92 -2.07 -1.17 18.21
N TYR A 93 -2.89 -2.13 17.79
CA TYR A 93 -2.49 -3.53 17.73
C TYR A 93 -1.30 -3.73 16.78
N ALA A 94 -1.38 -3.19 15.55
CA ALA A 94 -0.30 -3.23 14.57
C ALA A 94 1.00 -2.64 15.13
N GLN A 95 0.91 -1.47 15.79
CA GLN A 95 2.08 -0.80 16.38
C GLN A 95 2.70 -1.62 17.52
N ASN A 96 1.89 -2.18 18.40
CA ASN A 96 2.36 -3.03 19.49
C ASN A 96 3.09 -4.26 18.95
N TYR A 97 2.56 -4.89 17.91
CA TYR A 97 3.21 -6.03 17.27
C TYR A 97 4.49 -5.62 16.55
N ALA A 98 4.47 -4.55 15.76
CA ALA A 98 5.66 -4.05 15.08
C ALA A 98 6.82 -3.76 16.05
N ASN A 99 6.52 -3.20 17.22
CA ASN A 99 7.52 -2.94 18.26
C ASN A 99 8.21 -4.22 18.76
N GLN A 100 7.51 -5.36 18.79
CA GLN A 100 8.09 -6.65 19.18
C GLN A 100 9.06 -7.20 18.11
N ARG A 101 8.93 -6.73 16.87
CA ARG A 101 9.77 -7.16 15.73
C ARG A 101 11.03 -6.30 15.52
N ILE A 102 11.22 -5.22 16.28
CA ILE A 102 12.40 -4.33 16.17
C ILE A 102 13.72 -5.10 16.34
N GLY A 103 13.72 -6.14 17.18
CA GLY A 103 14.94 -6.90 17.48
C GLY A 103 15.44 -7.74 16.32
N ASP A 104 14.55 -8.31 15.52
CA ASP A 104 14.87 -9.33 14.51
C ASP A 104 14.36 -9.03 13.10
N CYS A 105 13.34 -8.18 12.96
CA CYS A 105 12.67 -7.87 11.69
C CYS A 105 12.07 -9.10 10.96
N ASN A 106 11.85 -10.21 11.66
CA ASN A 106 11.36 -11.45 11.08
C ASN A 106 9.89 -11.34 10.67
N LEU A 107 9.58 -11.85 9.49
CA LEU A 107 8.21 -11.90 8.97
C LEU A 107 7.45 -13.08 9.59
N VAL A 108 7.12 -12.98 10.87
CA VAL A 108 6.32 -13.95 11.62
C VAL A 108 4.98 -13.31 11.95
N HIS A 109 3.87 -14.00 11.68
CA HIS A 109 2.54 -13.49 11.98
C HIS A 109 2.29 -13.39 13.50
N SER A 110 1.53 -12.37 13.90
CA SER A 110 1.20 -12.11 15.31
C SER A 110 0.31 -13.19 15.94
N GLY A 111 -0.43 -13.94 15.13
CA GLY A 111 -1.40 -14.94 15.60
C GLY A 111 -2.65 -14.33 16.26
N GLY A 112 -2.86 -13.03 16.14
CA GLY A 112 -3.96 -12.30 16.74
C GLY A 112 -5.31 -12.45 16.02
N PRO A 113 -6.32 -11.66 16.41
CA PRO A 113 -7.70 -11.80 15.94
C PRO A 113 -7.92 -11.25 14.53
N TYR A 114 -7.04 -10.39 14.04
CA TYR A 114 -7.16 -9.68 12.77
C TYR A 114 -6.61 -10.49 11.59
N GLY A 115 -7.00 -10.12 10.37
CA GLY A 115 -6.20 -10.41 9.18
C GLY A 115 -4.90 -9.62 9.26
N GLU A 116 -3.83 -10.10 8.61
CA GLU A 116 -2.53 -9.46 8.74
C GLU A 116 -1.69 -9.64 7.48
N ASN A 117 -1.12 -8.55 6.99
CA ASN A 117 -0.08 -8.57 5.96
C ASN A 117 1.22 -8.02 6.57
N LEU A 118 2.33 -8.66 6.25
CA LEU A 118 3.66 -8.29 6.69
C LEU A 118 4.54 -7.95 5.48
N ALA A 119 5.45 -6.99 5.66
CA ALA A 119 6.51 -6.71 4.71
C ALA A 119 7.79 -6.32 5.44
N TRP A 120 8.91 -6.65 4.81
CA TRP A 120 10.25 -6.27 5.26
C TRP A 120 11.05 -5.72 4.08
N GLY A 121 11.94 -4.77 4.36
CA GLY A 121 12.86 -4.22 3.37
C GLY A 121 14.13 -3.69 4.00
N SER A 122 15.24 -3.73 3.26
CA SER A 122 16.55 -3.22 3.66
C SER A 122 17.14 -2.30 2.59
N GLY A 123 18.17 -1.55 2.96
CA GLY A 123 18.85 -0.59 2.07
C GLY A 123 18.13 0.76 2.02
N THR A 124 17.09 0.90 1.20
CA THR A 124 16.23 2.09 1.19
C THR A 124 15.08 1.95 2.18
N PRO A 125 14.62 3.07 2.81
CA PRO A 125 13.47 2.99 3.71
C PRO A 125 12.21 2.41 3.02
N LEU A 126 11.74 1.24 3.45
CA LEU A 126 10.47 0.70 3.00
C LEU A 126 9.33 1.56 3.55
N THR A 127 8.61 2.27 2.69
CA THR A 127 7.45 3.07 3.09
C THR A 127 6.19 2.22 3.21
N GLY A 128 5.17 2.71 3.95
CA GLY A 128 3.89 2.04 4.04
C GLY A 128 3.22 1.86 2.68
N THR A 129 3.21 2.90 1.85
CA THR A 129 2.71 2.81 0.47
C THR A 129 3.46 1.77 -0.35
N ALA A 130 4.80 1.70 -0.22
CA ALA A 130 5.59 0.71 -0.94
C ALA A 130 5.25 -0.73 -0.50
N ALA A 131 5.07 -0.97 0.80
CA ALA A 131 4.64 -2.27 1.31
C ALA A 131 3.28 -2.68 0.74
N VAL A 132 2.29 -1.78 0.74
CA VAL A 132 0.97 -2.07 0.14
C VAL A 132 1.09 -2.36 -1.35
N ASN A 133 1.93 -1.62 -2.08
CA ASN A 133 2.16 -1.86 -3.50
C ASN A 133 2.82 -3.22 -3.77
N MET A 134 3.71 -3.70 -2.88
CA MET A 134 4.26 -5.06 -2.96
C MET A 134 3.14 -6.11 -2.87
N TRP A 135 2.24 -5.99 -1.88
CA TRP A 135 1.10 -6.89 -1.72
C TRP A 135 0.13 -6.82 -2.90
N VAL A 136 -0.14 -5.63 -3.43
CA VAL A 136 -0.98 -5.44 -4.63
C VAL A 136 -0.31 -6.02 -5.87
N GLY A 137 1.02 -6.02 -5.93
CA GLY A 137 1.81 -6.62 -7.00
C GLY A 137 1.60 -8.13 -7.17
N GLU A 138 1.05 -8.80 -6.16
CA GLU A 138 0.69 -10.24 -6.24
C GLU A 138 -0.58 -10.51 -7.06
N LYS A 139 -1.33 -9.46 -7.45
CA LYS A 139 -2.57 -9.56 -8.23
C LYS A 139 -2.50 -10.52 -9.42
N PRO A 140 -1.42 -10.57 -10.23
CA PRO A 140 -1.32 -11.49 -11.38
C PRO A 140 -1.37 -12.97 -11.01
N TYR A 141 -1.04 -13.31 -9.76
CA TYR A 141 -1.02 -14.69 -9.28
C TYR A 141 -2.38 -15.15 -8.74
N TYR A 142 -3.33 -14.27 -8.49
CA TYR A 142 -4.67 -14.66 -8.05
C TYR A 142 -5.53 -15.07 -9.25
N ASN A 143 -5.89 -16.34 -9.30
CA ASN A 143 -6.84 -16.86 -10.28
C ASN A 143 -8.26 -16.87 -9.67
N TYR A 144 -9.13 -16.02 -10.19
CA TYR A 144 -10.49 -15.86 -9.68
C TYR A 144 -11.32 -17.13 -9.87
N ASN A 145 -11.21 -17.82 -11.02
CA ASN A 145 -12.03 -18.99 -11.32
C ASN A 145 -11.75 -20.15 -10.36
N SER A 146 -10.50 -20.45 -10.11
CA SER A 146 -10.10 -21.50 -9.16
C SER A 146 -10.09 -21.02 -7.70
N ASN A 147 -10.23 -19.71 -7.46
CA ASN A 147 -10.06 -19.08 -6.14
C ASN A 147 -8.78 -19.50 -5.44
N SER A 148 -7.67 -19.45 -6.15
CA SER A 148 -6.37 -19.88 -5.67
C SER A 148 -5.22 -19.06 -6.26
N CYS A 149 -4.07 -19.15 -5.62
CA CYS A 149 -2.83 -18.61 -6.16
C CYS A 149 -2.26 -19.57 -7.21
N VAL A 150 -1.82 -19.04 -8.36
CA VAL A 150 -1.22 -19.78 -9.46
C VAL A 150 0.07 -19.11 -9.89
N GLY A 151 1.17 -19.83 -9.84
CA GLY A 151 2.48 -19.35 -10.27
C GLY A 151 3.21 -18.44 -9.28
N GLY A 152 2.60 -18.11 -8.14
CA GLY A 152 3.21 -17.28 -7.11
C GLY A 152 2.26 -17.07 -5.92
N GLU A 153 2.72 -16.34 -4.91
CA GLU A 153 1.90 -15.96 -3.75
C GLU A 153 0.89 -14.89 -4.15
N CYS A 154 -0.32 -14.94 -3.59
CA CYS A 154 -1.38 -13.96 -3.86
C CYS A 154 -2.19 -13.58 -2.62
N ARG A 155 -1.89 -14.13 -1.45
CA ARG A 155 -2.74 -13.97 -0.26
C ARG A 155 -2.62 -12.59 0.39
N HIS A 156 -1.52 -11.89 0.19
CA HIS A 156 -1.44 -10.50 0.60
C HIS A 156 -2.37 -9.63 -0.26
N TYR A 157 -2.38 -9.85 -1.57
CA TYR A 157 -3.31 -9.16 -2.47
C TYR A 157 -4.76 -9.45 -2.12
N THR A 158 -5.13 -10.74 -1.93
CA THR A 158 -6.52 -11.10 -1.62
C THR A 158 -6.98 -10.51 -0.30
N GLN A 159 -6.10 -10.36 0.70
CA GLN A 159 -6.41 -9.66 1.95
C GLN A 159 -6.64 -8.15 1.71
N VAL A 160 -5.80 -7.48 0.91
CA VAL A 160 -5.98 -6.06 0.56
C VAL A 160 -7.36 -5.80 -0.04
N VAL A 161 -7.80 -6.66 -0.96
CA VAL A 161 -9.08 -6.52 -1.67
C VAL A 161 -10.23 -7.31 -1.06
N TRP A 162 -10.05 -7.82 0.17
CA TRP A 162 -11.09 -8.58 0.86
C TRP A 162 -12.29 -7.71 1.20
N ARG A 163 -13.44 -7.97 0.54
CA ARG A 163 -14.62 -7.09 0.61
C ARG A 163 -15.13 -6.84 2.02
N ASN A 164 -15.07 -7.85 2.90
CA ASN A 164 -15.61 -7.77 4.25
C ASN A 164 -14.63 -7.17 5.26
N SER A 165 -13.35 -7.01 4.92
CA SER A 165 -12.39 -6.25 5.74
C SER A 165 -12.62 -4.77 5.47
N VAL A 166 -13.17 -4.05 6.45
CA VAL A 166 -13.58 -2.64 6.32
C VAL A 166 -12.79 -1.69 7.22
N HIS A 167 -12.09 -2.22 8.22
CA HIS A 167 -11.23 -1.47 9.11
C HIS A 167 -9.76 -1.84 8.88
N LEU A 168 -8.91 -0.84 8.85
CA LEU A 168 -7.47 -0.95 8.60
C LEU A 168 -6.69 -0.26 9.71
N GLY A 169 -5.64 -0.90 10.18
CA GLY A 169 -4.63 -0.30 11.04
C GLY A 169 -3.25 -0.82 10.66
N CYS A 170 -2.31 0.06 10.43
CA CYS A 170 -0.95 -0.30 10.02
C CYS A 170 0.09 0.34 10.93
N ALA A 171 1.27 -0.26 10.97
CA ALA A 171 2.43 0.25 11.65
C ALA A 171 3.72 -0.04 10.86
N ARG A 172 4.72 0.79 11.10
CA ARG A 172 6.05 0.67 10.49
C ARG A 172 7.11 1.00 11.53
N VAL A 173 8.11 0.15 11.65
CA VAL A 173 9.25 0.36 12.55
C VAL A 173 10.56 0.11 11.82
N GLN A 174 11.62 0.80 12.27
CA GLN A 174 12.97 0.45 11.87
C GLN A 174 13.55 -0.56 12.86
N CYS A 175 14.10 -1.64 12.32
CA CYS A 175 14.72 -2.69 13.11
C CYS A 175 16.17 -2.36 13.47
N ASN A 176 16.70 -3.05 14.49
CA ASN A 176 18.08 -2.86 14.98
C ASN A 176 19.15 -3.17 13.90
N ASN A 177 18.80 -4.01 12.92
CA ASN A 177 19.66 -4.33 11.77
C ASN A 177 19.61 -3.28 10.63
N GLY A 178 18.88 -2.17 10.83
CA GLY A 178 18.70 -1.11 9.84
C GLY A 178 17.60 -1.37 8.82
N GLY A 179 17.00 -2.55 8.80
CA GLY A 179 15.83 -2.87 7.99
C GLY A 179 14.55 -2.18 8.46
N TRP A 180 13.49 -2.32 7.69
CA TRP A 180 12.17 -1.77 7.97
C TRP A 180 11.15 -2.89 7.97
N PHE A 181 10.35 -2.96 9.03
CA PHE A 181 9.22 -3.87 9.17
C PHE A 181 7.92 -3.08 9.06
N VAL A 182 7.00 -3.58 8.24
CA VAL A 182 5.66 -3.01 8.05
C VAL A 182 4.64 -4.10 8.31
N THR A 183 3.62 -3.79 9.10
CA THR A 183 2.45 -4.66 9.31
C THR A 183 1.18 -3.87 9.09
N CYS A 184 0.20 -4.48 8.40
CA CYS A 184 -1.17 -4.00 8.33
C CYS A 184 -2.12 -5.07 8.83
N ASN A 185 -3.02 -4.66 9.71
CA ASN A 185 -4.04 -5.51 10.30
C ASN A 185 -5.42 -5.10 9.78
N TYR A 186 -6.28 -6.10 9.58
CA TYR A 186 -7.58 -5.96 8.89
C TYR A 186 -8.71 -6.53 9.75
N ASP A 187 -9.78 -5.75 9.90
CA ASP A 187 -10.96 -6.17 10.66
C ASP A 187 -12.25 -5.97 9.82
N PRO A 188 -13.10 -7.00 9.72
CA PRO A 188 -12.85 -8.41 10.02
C PRO A 188 -11.69 -9.01 9.21
N ARG A 189 -11.10 -10.10 9.72
CA ARG A 189 -10.05 -10.82 8.98
C ARG A 189 -10.55 -11.32 7.63
N GLY A 190 -9.69 -11.26 6.63
CA GLY A 190 -9.93 -11.83 5.32
C GLY A 190 -9.34 -13.24 5.15
N ASN A 191 -9.19 -13.64 3.91
CA ASN A 191 -8.61 -14.91 3.50
C ASN A 191 -9.29 -16.13 4.15
N ILE A 192 -10.62 -16.09 4.27
CA ILE A 192 -11.41 -17.19 4.81
C ILE A 192 -11.46 -18.31 3.77
N ILE A 193 -11.07 -19.52 4.19
CA ILE A 193 -11.02 -20.70 3.32
C ILE A 193 -12.38 -20.91 2.62
N GLY A 194 -12.33 -21.13 1.31
CA GLY A 194 -13.52 -21.35 0.48
C GLY A 194 -14.27 -20.08 0.08
N GLN A 195 -13.92 -18.90 0.62
CA GLN A 195 -14.54 -17.64 0.20
C GLN A 195 -13.67 -16.90 -0.82
N ARG A 196 -14.34 -16.15 -1.71
CA ARG A 196 -13.65 -15.26 -2.66
C ARG A 196 -13.46 -13.88 -2.02
N PRO A 197 -12.35 -13.18 -2.32
CA PRO A 197 -12.06 -11.85 -1.75
C PRO A 197 -13.08 -10.78 -2.21
N PHE A 198 -13.61 -10.91 -3.41
CA PHE A 198 -14.60 -9.99 -3.99
C PHE A 198 -15.59 -10.74 -4.88
N PRO A 199 -16.78 -10.17 -5.20
CA PRO A 199 -17.73 -10.76 -6.13
C PRO A 199 -17.22 -10.73 -7.56
N GLU A 200 -17.72 -11.59 -8.41
CA GLU A 200 -17.44 -11.53 -9.84
C GLU A 200 -17.97 -10.20 -10.41
N ASN A 201 -17.12 -9.45 -11.10
CA ASN A 201 -17.55 -8.22 -11.77
C ASN A 201 -18.45 -8.61 -12.95
N SER A 202 -19.74 -8.36 -12.83
CA SER A 202 -20.73 -8.55 -13.91
C SER A 202 -20.42 -7.73 -15.18
N ASN A 203 -19.49 -6.78 -15.09
CA ASN A 203 -19.11 -5.90 -16.20
C ASN A 203 -17.99 -6.47 -17.10
N SER A 204 -17.42 -7.64 -16.80
CA SER A 204 -16.40 -8.25 -17.69
C SER A 204 -17.00 -9.07 -18.84
N SER A 205 -18.32 -9.25 -18.91
CA SER A 205 -19.02 -10.04 -19.94
C SER A 205 -19.58 -9.22 -21.11
N HIS A 206 -19.34 -7.91 -21.18
CA HIS A 206 -19.69 -7.13 -22.37
C HIS A 206 -18.50 -6.97 -23.31
N SER A 207 -17.99 -8.08 -23.82
CA SER A 207 -17.36 -8.07 -25.14
C SER A 207 -18.48 -7.75 -26.12
N CYS A 208 -18.56 -6.49 -26.56
CA CYS A 208 -19.43 -6.10 -27.68
C CYS A 208 -19.00 -6.91 -28.91
N ILE A 209 -19.74 -7.99 -29.18
CA ILE A 209 -19.74 -8.57 -30.52
C ILE A 209 -20.45 -7.53 -31.39
N VAL A 210 -19.66 -6.67 -32.05
CA VAL A 210 -20.18 -5.88 -33.17
C VAL A 210 -20.40 -6.88 -34.29
N ALA A 211 -21.63 -7.32 -34.46
CA ALA A 211 -22.05 -8.02 -35.66
C ALA A 211 -22.02 -7.01 -36.79
N ILE A 212 -21.04 -7.16 -37.68
CA ILE A 212 -21.00 -6.48 -39.00
C ILE A 212 -21.94 -7.29 -39.87
N TYR A 213 -23.07 -6.69 -40.25
CA TYR A 213 -23.89 -7.10 -41.40
C TYR A 213 -23.48 -6.28 -42.62
#